data_440371856aa4f6c543086eff8f34b09f
#
_entry.id   440371856aa4f6c543086eff8f34b09f
#
_cell.length_a   1.000
_cell.length_b   1.000
_cell.length_c   1.000
_cell.angle_alpha   90.00
_cell.angle_beta   90.00
_cell.angle_gamma   90.00
#
_symmetry.space_group_name_H-M   'P 1'
#
loop_
_entity.id
_entity.type
_entity.pdbx_description
1 polymer ?
#
loop_
_entity_poly.entity_id
_entity_poly.type
_entity_poly.pdbx_seq_one_letter_code
_entity_poly.pdbx_strand_id
1 'polypeptide(L)'
;MKRLLTALCTSLALLAVTPLPTATATETKATDAAAWTGDFTGYGTSAWTNAWGTLTKGKWGQQNLSLVNDPAAPGDGSALQVFYGAGSSANSCSDCPSSGGGQFYTDLPTLGLGDLANSTTLDLKYSLKLPAGFDFGKAGKLPGLYGGSPGEASGGNHGNAWSTRYMWRNPGSGIGNGEVYLYTPTNSGPTGYGVDLGLGSWQWPADGAWHTIEQLVDRTSGDITVWLDGAQVFTQPGAGAPDLASIPFSGVFFSTFYGGHDTSWGPATDQYAYFAHFSLATGVQH
;
A
#
# COMPACT_ATOMS: atom_id res chain seq x y z
N MET A 1 -78.44 47.64 32.99
CA MET A 1 -77.22 47.28 33.79
C MET A 1 -76.43 46.25 33.01
N LYS A 2 -75.41 46.67 32.28
CA LYS A 2 -74.50 45.76 31.51
C LYS A 2 -73.20 45.61 32.28
N ARG A 3 -72.89 44.38 32.66
CA ARG A 3 -71.62 44.04 33.31
C ARG A 3 -70.60 43.70 32.20
N LEU A 4 -69.52 44.44 32.17
CA LEU A 4 -68.30 44.12 31.34
C LEU A 4 -67.52 43.02 32.09
N LEU A 5 -67.25 41.93 31.38
CA LEU A 5 -66.21 40.95 31.78
C LEU A 5 -64.93 41.30 31.07
N THR A 6 -63.88 41.56 31.84
CA THR A 6 -62.52 41.76 31.34
C THR A 6 -61.81 40.41 31.36
N ALA A 7 -61.40 39.92 30.16
CA ALA A 7 -60.62 38.72 30.03
C ALA A 7 -59.13 39.08 30.12
N LEU A 8 -58.43 38.42 31.07
CA LEU A 8 -56.98 38.57 31.25
C LEU A 8 -56.28 37.48 30.41
N CYS A 9 -55.59 37.89 29.33
CA CYS A 9 -54.74 36.98 28.58
C CYS A 9 -53.35 36.93 29.20
N THR A 10 -53.01 35.80 29.81
CA THR A 10 -51.65 35.45 30.25
C THR A 10 -50.90 34.80 29.08
N SER A 11 -49.95 35.52 28.50
CA SER A 11 -49.00 35.00 27.49
C SER A 11 -47.90 34.20 28.16
N LEU A 12 -47.86 32.89 27.91
CA LEU A 12 -46.80 31.96 28.31
C LEU A 12 -45.67 32.12 27.29
N ALA A 13 -44.51 32.66 27.69
CA ALA A 13 -43.32 32.70 26.86
C ALA A 13 -42.62 31.33 26.92
N LEU A 14 -42.59 30.60 25.80
CA LEU A 14 -41.83 29.40 25.63
C LEU A 14 -40.38 29.74 25.39
N LEU A 15 -39.51 29.50 26.37
CA LEU A 15 -38.05 29.57 26.19
C LEU A 15 -37.58 28.37 25.36
N ALA A 16 -37.19 28.61 24.11
CA ALA A 16 -36.56 27.60 23.27
C ALA A 16 -35.11 27.37 23.78
N VAL A 17 -34.84 26.21 24.35
CA VAL A 17 -33.52 25.75 24.69
C VAL A 17 -32.85 25.23 23.38
N THR A 18 -31.94 26.00 22.83
CA THR A 18 -31.10 25.53 21.71
C THR A 18 -30.07 24.53 22.25
N PRO A 19 -29.95 23.31 21.70
CA PRO A 19 -28.88 22.41 22.09
C PRO A 19 -27.53 22.97 21.67
N LEU A 20 -26.57 23.00 22.57
CA LEU A 20 -25.18 23.30 22.29
C LEU A 20 -24.64 22.25 21.30
N PRO A 21 -23.85 22.64 20.29
CA PRO A 21 -23.19 21.67 19.43
C PRO A 21 -22.21 20.84 20.28
N THR A 22 -22.42 19.53 20.30
CA THR A 22 -21.46 18.57 20.84
C THR A 22 -20.24 18.60 19.93
N ALA A 23 -19.15 19.17 20.40
CA ALA A 23 -17.86 19.06 19.71
C ALA A 23 -17.45 17.59 19.74
N THR A 24 -17.52 16.92 18.61
CA THR A 24 -16.86 15.61 18.41
C THR A 24 -15.37 15.86 18.50
N ALA A 25 -14.76 15.47 19.61
CA ALA A 25 -13.30 15.42 19.70
C ALA A 25 -12.82 14.42 18.63
N THR A 26 -12.17 14.93 17.58
CA THR A 26 -11.39 14.08 16.69
C THR A 26 -10.20 13.60 17.53
N GLU A 27 -10.20 12.33 17.94
CA GLU A 27 -9.02 11.72 18.52
C GLU A 27 -7.92 11.77 17.45
N THR A 28 -6.99 12.70 17.61
CA THR A 28 -5.71 12.63 16.91
C THR A 28 -4.97 11.43 17.49
N LYS A 29 -5.03 10.30 16.79
CA LYS A 29 -4.21 9.13 17.11
C LYS A 29 -2.75 9.59 17.05
N ALA A 30 -2.00 9.37 18.11
CA ALA A 30 -0.57 9.68 18.12
C ALA A 30 0.10 8.88 16.98
N THR A 31 0.95 9.54 16.20
CA THR A 31 1.75 8.86 15.17
C THR A 31 2.90 8.13 15.84
N ASP A 32 3.17 6.91 15.42
CA ASP A 32 4.30 6.15 15.92
C ASP A 32 5.59 6.52 15.17
N ALA A 33 6.68 6.61 15.90
CA ALA A 33 7.99 6.78 15.29
C ALA A 33 8.36 5.53 14.49
N ALA A 34 8.95 5.72 13.32
CA ALA A 34 9.44 4.61 12.52
C ALA A 34 10.51 3.81 13.27
N ALA A 35 10.34 2.49 13.33
CA ALA A 35 11.34 1.57 13.84
C ALA A 35 12.47 1.33 12.83
N TRP A 36 12.19 1.56 11.56
CA TRP A 36 13.14 1.47 10.46
C TRP A 36 12.75 2.42 9.34
N THR A 37 13.77 3.00 8.71
CA THR A 37 13.64 3.78 7.47
C THR A 37 14.57 3.20 6.43
N GLY A 38 14.06 3.03 5.20
CA GLY A 38 14.80 2.51 4.06
C GLY A 38 14.87 3.54 2.96
N ASP A 39 16.07 4.08 2.74
CA ASP A 39 16.43 4.88 1.58
C ASP A 39 17.26 4.04 0.63
N PHE A 40 17.46 4.53 -0.59
CA PHE A 40 18.13 3.74 -1.62
C PHE A 40 19.58 4.14 -1.86
N THR A 41 20.13 4.99 -1.01
CA THR A 41 21.56 5.39 -1.07
C THR A 41 22.46 4.16 -1.13
N GLY A 42 23.35 4.14 -2.10
CA GLY A 42 24.25 3.00 -2.32
C GLY A 42 23.58 1.78 -2.97
N TYR A 43 22.41 1.93 -3.58
CA TYR A 43 21.74 0.83 -4.32
C TYR A 43 22.74 0.08 -5.22
N GLY A 44 22.65 -1.24 -5.24
CA GLY A 44 23.55 -2.13 -5.98
C GLY A 44 24.84 -2.50 -5.25
N THR A 45 25.11 -1.93 -4.07
CA THR A 45 26.25 -2.28 -3.23
C THR A 45 25.86 -3.22 -2.09
N SER A 46 26.88 -3.83 -1.44
CA SER A 46 26.64 -4.63 -0.24
C SER A 46 26.10 -3.80 0.93
N ALA A 47 26.46 -2.53 1.02
CA ALA A 47 25.94 -1.62 2.05
C ALA A 47 24.42 -1.46 1.94
N TRP A 48 23.90 -1.25 0.73
CA TRP A 48 22.46 -1.19 0.48
C TRP A 48 21.78 -2.53 0.82
N THR A 49 22.36 -3.65 0.36
CA THR A 49 21.80 -4.98 0.64
C THR A 49 21.66 -5.23 2.15
N ASN A 50 22.65 -4.81 2.94
CA ASN A 50 22.61 -4.93 4.39
C ASN A 50 21.59 -3.98 5.02
N ALA A 51 21.54 -2.71 4.59
CA ALA A 51 20.61 -1.70 5.10
C ALA A 51 19.13 -2.07 4.85
N TRP A 52 18.87 -2.82 3.80
CA TRP A 52 17.53 -3.32 3.46
C TRP A 52 17.28 -4.76 3.87
N GLY A 53 18.26 -5.48 4.41
CA GLY A 53 18.14 -6.89 4.77
C GLY A 53 17.62 -7.72 3.60
N THR A 54 18.11 -7.47 2.37
CA THR A 54 17.55 -8.10 1.18
C THR A 54 17.91 -9.57 1.09
N LEU A 55 16.91 -10.40 0.79
CA LEU A 55 17.07 -11.82 0.54
C LEU A 55 17.47 -12.11 -0.90
N THR A 56 18.24 -13.18 -1.11
CA THR A 56 18.56 -13.68 -2.47
C THR A 56 17.39 -14.44 -3.08
N LYS A 57 16.61 -15.16 -2.25
CA LYS A 57 15.43 -15.91 -2.69
C LYS A 57 14.35 -14.96 -3.21
N GLY A 58 13.79 -15.25 -4.37
CA GLY A 58 12.71 -14.49 -4.98
C GLY A 58 13.13 -13.16 -5.61
N LYS A 59 14.42 -12.88 -5.71
CA LYS A 59 14.97 -11.67 -6.32
C LYS A 59 15.02 -11.81 -7.86
N TRP A 60 14.48 -10.82 -8.58
CA TRP A 60 14.57 -10.75 -10.03
C TRP A 60 14.43 -9.30 -10.53
N GLY A 61 14.74 -9.05 -11.81
CA GLY A 61 14.53 -7.76 -12.45
C GLY A 61 15.48 -6.65 -11.97
N GLN A 62 16.59 -6.98 -11.33
CA GLN A 62 17.50 -5.99 -10.74
C GLN A 62 18.14 -5.06 -11.80
N GLN A 63 18.27 -5.52 -13.03
CA GLN A 63 18.75 -4.72 -14.16
C GLN A 63 17.78 -3.61 -14.59
N ASN A 64 16.53 -3.68 -14.13
CA ASN A 64 15.49 -2.67 -14.38
C ASN A 64 15.40 -1.64 -13.26
N LEU A 65 16.22 -1.78 -12.22
CA LEU A 65 16.23 -0.92 -11.04
C LEU A 65 17.49 -0.06 -11.09
N SER A 66 17.35 1.23 -10.86
CA SER A 66 18.49 2.15 -10.80
C SER A 66 18.29 3.23 -9.74
N LEU A 67 19.37 3.61 -9.08
CA LEU A 67 19.37 4.75 -8.18
C LEU A 67 19.35 6.04 -8.99
N VAL A 68 18.47 6.95 -8.64
CA VAL A 68 18.43 8.31 -9.18
C VAL A 68 18.44 9.33 -8.05
N ASN A 69 19.09 10.47 -8.31
CA ASN A 69 19.02 11.64 -7.43
C ASN A 69 17.81 12.47 -7.84
N ASP A 70 16.88 12.64 -6.92
CA ASP A 70 15.70 13.50 -7.05
C ASP A 70 15.61 14.36 -5.78
N PRO A 71 16.07 15.61 -5.79
CA PRO A 71 16.02 16.47 -4.61
C PRO A 71 14.62 16.71 -4.05
N ALA A 72 13.56 16.40 -4.82
CA ALA A 72 12.17 16.45 -4.37
C ALA A 72 11.70 15.13 -3.73
N ALA A 73 12.49 14.06 -3.82
CA ALA A 73 12.15 12.80 -3.19
C ALA A 73 12.18 12.94 -1.66
N PRO A 74 11.18 12.44 -0.95
CA PRO A 74 11.22 12.36 0.51
C PRO A 74 12.40 11.52 1.01
N GLY A 75 12.85 11.81 2.23
CA GLY A 75 14.00 11.17 2.85
C GLY A 75 15.30 11.86 2.49
N ASP A 76 16.25 11.14 1.92
CA ASP A 76 17.60 11.62 1.62
C ASP A 76 17.76 12.24 0.20
N GLY A 77 16.67 12.38 -0.55
CA GLY A 77 16.69 12.87 -1.93
C GLY A 77 17.16 11.82 -2.93
N SER A 78 17.23 10.55 -2.54
CA SER A 78 17.46 9.42 -3.45
C SER A 78 16.16 8.67 -3.74
N ALA A 79 16.03 8.15 -4.94
CA ALA A 79 14.90 7.33 -5.33
C ALA A 79 15.34 6.09 -6.11
N LEU A 80 14.61 5.00 -5.94
CA LEU A 80 14.72 3.84 -6.80
C LEU A 80 13.82 4.05 -8.02
N GLN A 81 14.42 4.25 -9.18
CA GLN A 81 13.73 4.24 -10.45
C GLN A 81 13.54 2.80 -10.91
N VAL A 82 12.33 2.46 -11.31
CA VAL A 82 11.98 1.16 -11.89
C VAL A 82 11.59 1.36 -13.35
N PHE A 83 12.24 0.64 -14.23
CA PHE A 83 11.95 0.61 -15.67
C PHE A 83 10.91 -0.46 -15.97
N TYR A 84 9.93 -0.10 -16.79
CA TYR A 84 8.95 -1.00 -17.38
C TYR A 84 9.01 -0.85 -18.90
N GLY A 85 9.58 -1.82 -19.60
CA GLY A 85 9.65 -1.80 -21.04
C GLY A 85 8.29 -1.95 -21.72
N ALA A 86 8.14 -1.36 -22.89
CA ALA A 86 6.93 -1.47 -23.70
C ALA A 86 6.56 -2.95 -23.90
N GLY A 87 5.29 -3.31 -23.63
CA GLY A 87 4.78 -4.67 -23.69
C GLY A 87 5.30 -5.59 -22.58
N SER A 88 6.05 -5.10 -21.58
CA SER A 88 6.49 -5.94 -20.45
C SER A 88 5.32 -6.36 -19.58
N SER A 89 5.41 -7.55 -18.99
CA SER A 89 4.40 -8.14 -18.12
C SER A 89 5.08 -8.89 -16.97
N ALA A 90 4.40 -9.87 -16.37
CA ALA A 90 4.99 -10.67 -15.30
C ALA A 90 6.31 -11.32 -15.72
N ASN A 91 7.22 -11.53 -14.77
CA ASN A 91 8.52 -12.18 -15.02
C ASN A 91 8.40 -13.58 -15.66
N SER A 92 7.24 -14.22 -15.54
CA SER A 92 6.92 -15.51 -16.18
C SER A 92 6.44 -15.38 -17.63
N CYS A 93 6.32 -14.17 -18.18
CA CYS A 93 5.93 -13.96 -19.56
C CYS A 93 7.07 -14.36 -20.51
N SER A 94 6.88 -15.41 -21.29
CA SER A 94 7.85 -15.91 -22.27
C SER A 94 7.86 -15.11 -23.57
N ASP A 95 6.73 -14.46 -23.90
CA ASP A 95 6.49 -13.82 -25.19
C ASP A 95 6.58 -12.29 -25.12
N CYS A 96 6.90 -11.75 -23.93
CA CYS A 96 7.05 -10.33 -23.77
C CYS A 96 8.36 -9.82 -24.38
N PRO A 97 8.31 -8.74 -25.19
CA PRO A 97 9.46 -8.30 -25.99
C PRO A 97 10.59 -7.68 -25.15
N SER A 98 10.28 -7.23 -23.95
CA SER A 98 11.26 -6.63 -23.06
C SER A 98 10.96 -6.97 -21.62
N SER A 99 11.99 -6.94 -20.79
CA SER A 99 11.83 -7.05 -19.35
C SER A 99 11.39 -5.70 -18.76
N GLY A 100 10.70 -5.75 -17.64
CA GLY A 100 10.30 -4.58 -16.89
C GLY A 100 9.93 -4.95 -15.48
N GLY A 101 10.01 -3.97 -14.58
CA GLY A 101 9.78 -4.18 -13.17
C GLY A 101 10.90 -4.93 -12.45
N GLY A 102 10.71 -5.17 -11.17
CA GLY A 102 11.67 -5.87 -10.34
C GLY A 102 11.09 -6.28 -9.00
N GLN A 103 11.83 -7.15 -8.33
CA GLN A 103 11.39 -7.74 -7.08
C GLN A 103 12.56 -8.05 -6.15
N PHE A 104 12.35 -7.80 -4.88
CA PHE A 104 13.16 -8.31 -3.77
C PHE A 104 12.32 -8.36 -2.50
N TYR A 105 12.81 -9.07 -1.50
CA TYR A 105 12.23 -9.13 -0.16
C TYR A 105 13.20 -8.54 0.83
N THR A 106 12.69 -7.77 1.80
CA THR A 106 13.44 -7.45 3.02
C THR A 106 13.12 -8.49 4.07
N ASP A 107 13.99 -8.65 5.06
CA ASP A 107 13.80 -9.63 6.15
C ASP A 107 14.01 -8.97 7.50
N LEU A 108 12.95 -8.93 8.33
CA LEU A 108 12.98 -8.27 9.63
C LEU A 108 14.13 -8.73 10.53
N PRO A 109 14.40 -10.05 10.68
CA PRO A 109 15.56 -10.51 11.46
C PRO A 109 16.89 -9.98 10.92
N THR A 110 17.10 -9.98 9.61
CA THR A 110 18.32 -9.46 8.98
C THR A 110 18.48 -7.95 9.17
N LEU A 111 17.37 -7.22 9.27
CA LEU A 111 17.36 -5.79 9.60
C LEU A 111 17.61 -5.51 11.10
N GLY A 112 17.71 -6.52 11.95
CA GLY A 112 17.74 -6.35 13.40
C GLY A 112 16.39 -6.03 14.04
N LEU A 113 15.30 -6.24 13.31
CA LEU A 113 13.91 -5.93 13.69
C LEU A 113 13.10 -7.21 13.99
N GLY A 114 13.77 -8.29 14.41
CA GLY A 114 13.12 -9.57 14.64
C GLY A 114 11.94 -9.52 15.62
N ASP A 115 11.95 -8.59 16.56
CA ASP A 115 10.84 -8.39 17.51
C ASP A 115 9.54 -7.96 16.81
N LEU A 116 9.64 -7.23 15.69
CA LEU A 116 8.46 -6.82 14.91
C LEU A 116 7.76 -8.00 14.23
N ALA A 117 8.44 -9.12 14.05
CA ALA A 117 7.85 -10.31 13.42
C ALA A 117 6.59 -10.79 14.17
N ASN A 118 6.59 -10.66 15.49
CA ASN A 118 5.50 -11.10 16.36
C ASN A 118 4.63 -9.95 16.89
N SER A 119 4.83 -8.72 16.42
CA SER A 119 3.96 -7.60 16.79
C SER A 119 2.51 -7.87 16.36
N THR A 120 1.55 -7.26 17.06
CA THR A 120 0.13 -7.33 16.68
C THR A 120 -0.10 -6.63 15.35
N THR A 121 0.53 -5.48 15.17
CA THR A 121 0.39 -4.63 13.99
C THR A 121 1.76 -4.34 13.38
N LEU A 122 1.76 -4.17 12.07
CA LEU A 122 2.89 -3.60 11.35
C LEU A 122 2.36 -2.62 10.30
N ASP A 123 2.96 -1.45 10.29
CA ASP A 123 2.67 -0.37 9.37
C ASP A 123 3.81 -0.22 8.38
N LEU A 124 3.46 -0.17 7.10
CA LEU A 124 4.39 0.11 6.00
C LEU A 124 3.99 1.40 5.32
N LYS A 125 4.88 2.36 5.28
CA LYS A 125 4.72 3.61 4.54
C LYS A 125 5.86 3.80 3.55
N TYR A 126 5.56 4.30 2.37
CA TYR A 126 6.58 4.70 1.38
C TYR A 126 6.06 5.78 0.44
N SER A 127 6.97 6.43 -0.26
CA SER A 127 6.65 7.43 -1.27
C SER A 127 6.76 6.84 -2.67
N LEU A 128 5.77 7.16 -3.50
CA LEU A 128 5.65 6.74 -4.90
C LEU A 128 5.47 7.97 -5.79
N LYS A 129 6.18 8.01 -6.92
CA LYS A 129 5.94 8.98 -7.99
C LYS A 129 5.71 8.24 -9.30
N LEU A 130 4.53 8.45 -9.89
CA LEU A 130 4.22 8.04 -11.25
C LEU A 130 4.26 9.29 -12.14
N PRO A 131 4.99 9.29 -13.25
CA PRO A 131 5.03 10.42 -14.17
C PRO A 131 3.63 10.83 -14.65
N ALA A 132 3.47 12.11 -14.98
CA ALA A 132 2.23 12.57 -15.60
C ALA A 132 1.95 11.80 -16.89
N GLY A 133 0.73 11.25 -16.98
CA GLY A 133 0.34 10.41 -18.12
C GLY A 133 0.90 8.99 -18.10
N PHE A 134 1.30 8.49 -16.93
CA PHE A 134 1.72 7.09 -16.78
C PHE A 134 0.70 6.14 -17.39
N ASP A 135 1.15 5.27 -18.29
CA ASP A 135 0.31 4.25 -18.91
C ASP A 135 0.14 3.08 -17.94
N PHE A 136 -1.03 2.96 -17.36
CA PHE A 136 -1.34 1.88 -16.42
C PHE A 136 -1.49 0.49 -17.09
N GLY A 137 -1.45 0.39 -18.42
CA GLY A 137 -1.76 -0.86 -19.12
C GLY A 137 -3.09 -1.44 -18.65
N LYS A 138 -3.14 -2.73 -18.32
CA LYS A 138 -4.35 -3.33 -17.72
C LYS A 138 -4.27 -3.40 -16.21
N ALA A 139 -3.12 -3.78 -15.66
CA ALA A 139 -2.90 -3.90 -14.22
C ALA A 139 -1.42 -4.03 -13.90
N GLY A 140 -1.05 -3.76 -12.65
CA GLY A 140 0.31 -4.00 -12.15
C GLY A 140 0.39 -4.07 -10.65
N LYS A 141 1.56 -4.42 -10.15
CA LYS A 141 1.88 -4.62 -8.74
C LYS A 141 2.68 -3.46 -8.18
N LEU A 142 2.46 -3.18 -6.90
CA LEU A 142 3.26 -2.27 -6.09
C LEU A 142 3.64 -2.94 -4.76
N PRO A 143 4.69 -2.46 -4.08
CA PRO A 143 5.17 -3.04 -2.83
C PRO A 143 4.12 -3.12 -1.72
N GLY A 144 4.24 -4.13 -0.85
CA GLY A 144 3.43 -4.31 0.34
C GLY A 144 4.15 -5.12 1.41
N LEU A 145 3.43 -5.53 2.45
CA LEU A 145 3.95 -6.40 3.50
C LEU A 145 3.84 -7.87 3.11
N TYR A 146 4.64 -8.71 3.79
CA TYR A 146 4.51 -10.16 3.71
C TYR A 146 4.84 -10.83 5.05
N GLY A 147 4.33 -12.04 5.20
CA GLY A 147 4.68 -12.97 6.27
C GLY A 147 4.96 -14.37 5.73
N GLY A 148 5.81 -15.11 6.42
CA GLY A 148 6.23 -16.45 6.01
C GLY A 148 7.35 -16.45 4.97
N SER A 149 7.39 -17.48 4.12
CA SER A 149 8.51 -17.71 3.20
C SER A 149 8.40 -16.87 1.92
N PRO A 150 9.50 -16.26 1.44
CA PRO A 150 9.53 -15.58 0.14
C PRO A 150 9.12 -16.49 -1.02
N GLY A 151 8.26 -15.97 -1.90
CA GLY A 151 7.75 -16.69 -3.07
C GLY A 151 6.53 -17.58 -2.82
N GLU A 152 6.13 -17.78 -1.56
CA GLU A 152 5.03 -18.66 -1.19
C GLU A 152 3.65 -17.96 -1.21
N ALA A 153 3.60 -16.64 -1.41
CA ALA A 153 2.36 -15.83 -1.47
C ALA A 153 2.34 -14.93 -2.70
N SER A 154 2.54 -15.52 -3.88
CA SER A 154 2.53 -14.80 -5.16
C SER A 154 2.46 -15.76 -6.35
N GLY A 155 2.05 -15.26 -7.52
CA GLY A 155 2.07 -16.02 -8.77
C GLY A 155 1.16 -17.27 -8.77
N GLY A 156 0.08 -17.25 -7.99
CA GLY A 156 -0.80 -18.42 -7.81
C GLY A 156 -0.28 -19.43 -6.78
N ASN A 157 0.83 -19.14 -6.11
CA ASN A 157 1.32 -19.97 -5.01
C ASN A 157 0.64 -19.54 -3.70
N HIS A 158 0.02 -20.50 -3.01
CA HIS A 158 -0.66 -20.35 -1.72
C HIS A 158 0.00 -21.24 -0.68
N GLY A 159 1.33 -21.15 -0.58
CA GLY A 159 2.12 -21.85 0.45
C GLY A 159 1.94 -21.25 1.84
N ASN A 160 2.87 -21.60 2.76
CA ASN A 160 2.83 -21.09 4.14
C ASN A 160 3.34 -19.63 4.22
N ALA A 161 2.63 -18.72 3.57
CA ALA A 161 2.94 -17.30 3.53
C ALA A 161 1.71 -16.47 3.16
N TRP A 162 1.73 -15.17 3.47
CA TRP A 162 0.75 -14.20 3.01
C TRP A 162 1.44 -12.94 2.48
N SER A 163 0.75 -12.16 1.65
CA SER A 163 1.20 -10.83 1.21
C SER A 163 0.04 -9.88 0.99
N THR A 164 0.27 -8.59 1.31
CA THR A 164 -0.69 -7.48 1.16
C THR A 164 -0.14 -6.44 0.19
N ARG A 165 0.37 -6.89 -0.95
CA ARG A 165 0.86 -5.98 -1.97
C ARG A 165 -0.26 -5.13 -2.51
N TYR A 166 0.06 -3.91 -2.98
CA TYR A 166 -0.90 -3.15 -3.75
C TYR A 166 -0.91 -3.57 -5.22
N MET A 167 -2.01 -3.24 -5.88
CA MET A 167 -2.10 -3.23 -7.33
C MET A 167 -2.74 -1.95 -7.84
N TRP A 168 -2.50 -1.67 -9.10
CA TRP A 168 -3.40 -0.86 -9.90
C TRP A 168 -4.17 -1.74 -10.87
N ARG A 169 -5.40 -1.33 -11.19
CA ARG A 169 -6.22 -1.89 -12.26
C ARG A 169 -6.73 -0.76 -13.14
N ASN A 170 -6.56 -0.90 -14.44
CA ASN A 170 -7.10 0.05 -15.41
C ASN A 170 -8.20 -0.63 -16.22
N PRO A 171 -9.47 -0.25 -16.03
CA PRO A 171 -10.60 -0.82 -16.77
C PRO A 171 -10.71 -0.27 -18.20
N GLY A 172 -9.69 0.39 -18.74
CA GLY A 172 -9.65 1.02 -20.05
C GLY A 172 -9.89 2.53 -20.02
N SER A 173 -9.99 3.12 -18.85
CA SER A 173 -10.19 4.57 -18.66
C SER A 173 -8.89 5.38 -18.61
N GLY A 174 -7.72 4.73 -18.62
CA GLY A 174 -6.43 5.38 -18.38
C GLY A 174 -6.18 5.71 -16.89
N ILE A 175 -7.05 5.26 -15.99
CA ILE A 175 -6.96 5.50 -14.55
C ILE A 175 -6.50 4.21 -13.86
N GLY A 176 -5.51 4.32 -12.98
CA GLY A 176 -5.08 3.22 -12.12
C GLY A 176 -5.92 3.14 -10.85
N ASN A 177 -6.97 2.33 -10.84
CA ASN A 177 -7.73 2.05 -9.63
C ASN A 177 -6.88 1.25 -8.65
N GLY A 178 -6.79 1.71 -7.38
CA GLY A 178 -6.02 1.07 -6.34
C GLY A 178 -6.77 -0.08 -5.68
N GLU A 179 -6.02 -1.05 -5.21
CA GLU A 179 -6.48 -2.16 -4.38
C GLU A 179 -5.35 -2.73 -3.52
N VAL A 180 -5.69 -3.41 -2.44
CA VAL A 180 -4.80 -4.36 -1.77
C VAL A 180 -5.02 -5.73 -2.37
N TYR A 181 -3.95 -6.36 -2.85
CA TYR A 181 -3.99 -7.69 -3.44
C TYR A 181 -3.50 -8.72 -2.44
N LEU A 182 -4.46 -9.32 -1.75
CA LEU A 182 -4.20 -10.23 -0.65
C LEU A 182 -3.96 -11.66 -1.14
N TYR A 183 -2.83 -12.22 -0.75
CA TYR A 183 -2.54 -13.66 -0.81
C TYR A 183 -2.50 -14.22 0.60
N THR A 184 -3.19 -15.33 0.82
CA THR A 184 -3.07 -16.13 2.05
C THR A 184 -3.10 -17.63 1.71
N PRO A 185 -2.67 -18.52 2.61
CA PRO A 185 -2.73 -19.96 2.39
C PRO A 185 -4.12 -20.50 2.10
N THR A 186 -5.15 -19.96 2.78
CA THR A 186 -6.51 -20.50 2.72
C THR A 186 -7.44 -19.74 1.79
N ASN A 187 -7.08 -18.52 1.37
CA ASN A 187 -7.95 -17.66 0.58
C ASN A 187 -7.33 -17.34 -0.78
N SER A 188 -7.92 -17.87 -1.82
CA SER A 188 -7.58 -17.57 -3.21
C SER A 188 -8.74 -16.86 -3.90
N GLY A 189 -8.42 -15.91 -4.79
CA GLY A 189 -9.40 -15.28 -5.66
C GLY A 189 -10.01 -16.25 -6.66
N PRO A 190 -11.05 -15.81 -7.39
CA PRO A 190 -11.78 -16.67 -8.37
C PRO A 190 -10.90 -17.31 -9.46
N THR A 191 -9.73 -16.73 -9.70
CA THR A 191 -8.77 -17.19 -10.71
C THR A 191 -7.67 -18.09 -10.13
N GLY A 192 -7.70 -18.43 -8.84
CA GLY A 192 -6.63 -19.16 -8.17
C GLY A 192 -5.42 -18.30 -7.82
N TYR A 193 -5.55 -16.97 -7.94
CA TYR A 193 -4.56 -15.98 -7.51
C TYR A 193 -5.05 -15.26 -6.23
N GLY A 194 -4.45 -14.12 -5.89
CA GLY A 194 -4.84 -13.32 -4.73
C GLY A 194 -6.27 -12.77 -4.83
N VAL A 195 -6.74 -12.23 -3.74
CA VAL A 195 -8.07 -11.60 -3.60
C VAL A 195 -7.93 -10.10 -3.74
N ASP A 196 -8.79 -9.49 -4.56
CA ASP A 196 -8.90 -8.05 -4.74
C ASP A 196 -9.66 -7.44 -3.56
N LEU A 197 -9.03 -6.59 -2.76
CA LEU A 197 -9.66 -5.89 -1.63
C LEU A 197 -9.73 -4.40 -1.93
N GLY A 198 -10.93 -3.83 -1.85
CA GLY A 198 -11.15 -2.40 -2.00
C GLY A 198 -10.85 -1.86 -3.41
N LEU A 199 -11.00 -2.66 -4.46
CA LEU A 199 -10.76 -2.22 -5.83
C LEU A 199 -11.52 -0.94 -6.15
N GLY A 200 -10.78 0.11 -6.52
CA GLY A 200 -11.33 1.42 -6.84
C GLY A 200 -11.67 2.30 -5.64
N SER A 201 -11.34 1.89 -4.40
CA SER A 201 -11.48 2.75 -3.23
C SER A 201 -10.62 4.01 -3.31
N TRP A 202 -9.51 3.94 -4.06
CA TRP A 202 -8.68 5.09 -4.42
C TRP A 202 -8.16 4.95 -5.85
N GLN A 203 -7.58 6.02 -6.34
CA GLN A 203 -6.87 6.06 -7.62
C GLN A 203 -5.42 6.42 -7.38
N TRP A 204 -4.52 5.77 -8.10
CA TRP A 204 -3.10 6.12 -8.06
C TRP A 204 -2.87 7.43 -8.80
N PRO A 205 -2.34 8.47 -8.13
CA PRO A 205 -1.99 9.71 -8.83
C PRO A 205 -0.87 9.47 -9.85
N ALA A 206 -1.07 9.97 -11.07
CA ALA A 206 -0.09 9.93 -12.15
C ALA A 206 0.11 11.35 -12.69
N ASP A 207 0.55 12.25 -11.80
CA ASP A 207 0.70 13.68 -12.02
C ASP A 207 2.16 14.16 -12.00
N GLY A 208 3.10 13.23 -11.71
CA GLY A 208 4.52 13.51 -11.60
C GLY A 208 4.96 14.03 -10.23
N ALA A 209 4.04 14.15 -9.27
CA ALA A 209 4.37 14.48 -7.89
C ALA A 209 4.70 13.24 -7.05
N TRP A 210 5.32 13.44 -5.90
CA TRP A 210 5.51 12.42 -4.89
C TRP A 210 4.25 12.30 -4.02
N HIS A 211 3.77 11.09 -3.85
CA HIS A 211 2.63 10.73 -3.00
C HIS A 211 3.05 9.69 -1.97
N THR A 212 2.46 9.71 -0.79
CA THR A 212 2.68 8.70 0.23
C THR A 212 1.58 7.67 0.23
N ILE A 213 1.94 6.42 0.31
CA ILE A 213 1.01 5.31 0.54
C ILE A 213 1.42 4.60 1.83
N GLU A 214 0.44 4.28 2.64
CA GLU A 214 0.64 3.66 3.95
C GLU A 214 -0.37 2.55 4.16
N GLN A 215 0.04 1.42 4.74
CA GLN A 215 -0.86 0.36 5.17
C GLN A 215 -0.52 -0.10 6.58
N LEU A 216 -1.54 -0.16 7.44
CA LEU A 216 -1.50 -0.85 8.71
C LEU A 216 -2.17 -2.21 8.56
N VAL A 217 -1.45 -3.25 8.92
CA VAL A 217 -1.97 -4.62 8.98
C VAL A 217 -2.01 -5.04 10.45
N ASP A 218 -3.21 -5.34 10.95
CA ASP A 218 -3.38 -6.02 12.25
C ASP A 218 -3.43 -7.52 12.01
N ARG A 219 -2.39 -8.19 12.43
CA ARG A 219 -2.23 -9.64 12.24
C ARG A 219 -3.23 -10.45 13.07
N THR A 220 -3.64 -9.92 14.24
CA THR A 220 -4.53 -10.64 15.17
C THR A 220 -5.98 -10.64 14.67
N SER A 221 -6.49 -9.48 14.27
CA SER A 221 -7.85 -9.35 13.72
C SER A 221 -7.92 -9.68 12.23
N GLY A 222 -6.80 -9.56 11.51
CA GLY A 222 -6.73 -9.65 10.06
C GLY A 222 -7.16 -8.36 9.35
N ASP A 223 -7.24 -7.25 10.08
CA ASP A 223 -7.67 -5.97 9.52
C ASP A 223 -6.57 -5.32 8.68
N ILE A 224 -6.97 -4.70 7.59
CA ILE A 224 -6.07 -3.94 6.71
C ILE A 224 -6.65 -2.56 6.50
N THR A 225 -5.88 -1.52 6.79
CA THR A 225 -6.26 -0.12 6.57
C THR A 225 -5.20 0.57 5.72
N VAL A 226 -5.64 1.42 4.78
CA VAL A 226 -4.76 2.12 3.82
C VAL A 226 -5.03 3.61 3.84
N TRP A 227 -3.94 4.39 3.78
CA TRP A 227 -3.97 5.85 3.63
C TRP A 227 -3.17 6.26 2.39
N LEU A 228 -3.67 7.23 1.66
CA LEU A 228 -2.98 7.93 0.57
C LEU A 228 -2.85 9.39 0.98
N ASP A 229 -1.62 9.90 1.03
CA ASP A 229 -1.29 11.26 1.47
C ASP A 229 -1.91 11.61 2.84
N GLY A 230 -1.87 10.66 3.77
CA GLY A 230 -2.42 10.79 5.12
C GLY A 230 -3.96 10.69 5.20
N ALA A 231 -4.67 10.65 4.07
CA ALA A 231 -6.12 10.43 4.06
C ALA A 231 -6.44 8.93 4.02
N GLN A 232 -7.27 8.44 4.97
CA GLN A 232 -7.73 7.06 4.92
C GLN A 232 -8.61 6.83 3.68
N VAL A 233 -8.18 5.91 2.81
CA VAL A 233 -8.86 5.61 1.55
C VAL A 233 -9.52 4.22 1.55
N PHE A 234 -9.11 3.34 2.45
CA PHE A 234 -9.67 1.98 2.53
C PHE A 234 -9.48 1.39 3.93
N THR A 235 -10.43 0.54 4.34
CA THR A 235 -10.31 -0.37 5.48
C THR A 235 -11.14 -1.62 5.24
N GLN A 236 -10.59 -2.77 5.59
CA GLN A 236 -11.28 -4.06 5.50
C GLN A 236 -11.01 -4.87 6.76
N PRO A 237 -12.00 -4.98 7.65
CA PRO A 237 -11.91 -5.84 8.83
C PRO A 237 -11.83 -7.32 8.45
N GLY A 238 -10.99 -8.06 9.15
CA GLY A 238 -10.91 -9.52 9.07
C GLY A 238 -10.47 -10.10 7.73
N ALA A 239 -9.94 -9.28 6.81
CA ALA A 239 -9.62 -9.70 5.44
C ALA A 239 -8.62 -10.86 5.39
N GLY A 240 -7.64 -10.86 6.28
CA GLY A 240 -6.58 -11.84 6.31
C GLY A 240 -6.70 -12.92 7.39
N ALA A 241 -7.78 -12.89 8.20
CA ALA A 241 -7.96 -13.89 9.27
C ALA A 241 -8.44 -15.23 8.70
N PRO A 242 -7.98 -16.38 9.27
CA PRO A 242 -7.04 -16.51 10.38
C PRO A 242 -5.56 -16.58 9.97
N ASP A 243 -5.25 -16.54 8.69
CA ASP A 243 -3.91 -16.83 8.16
C ASP A 243 -2.85 -15.86 8.68
N LEU A 244 -3.17 -14.55 8.72
CA LEU A 244 -2.25 -13.54 9.23
C LEU A 244 -1.92 -13.77 10.71
N ALA A 245 -2.86 -14.24 11.50
CA ALA A 245 -2.64 -14.52 12.93
C ALA A 245 -1.64 -15.66 13.15
N SER A 246 -1.64 -16.64 12.26
CA SER A 246 -0.82 -17.86 12.38
C SER A 246 0.59 -17.69 11.82
N ILE A 247 0.81 -16.75 10.90
CA ILE A 247 2.07 -16.54 10.19
C ILE A 247 2.64 -15.18 10.55
N PRO A 248 3.80 -15.09 11.24
CA PRO A 248 4.45 -13.84 11.62
C PRO A 248 4.76 -12.93 10.43
N PHE A 249 4.89 -11.61 10.69
CA PHE A 249 5.46 -10.68 9.72
C PHE A 249 6.90 -11.10 9.37
N SER A 250 7.25 -10.96 8.10
CA SER A 250 8.62 -11.23 7.64
C SER A 250 9.30 -9.97 7.08
N GLY A 251 8.54 -9.01 6.54
CA GLY A 251 9.11 -7.75 6.07
C GLY A 251 8.35 -7.11 4.92
N VAL A 252 9.07 -6.37 4.11
CA VAL A 252 8.55 -5.72 2.90
C VAL A 252 8.74 -6.64 1.70
N PHE A 253 7.68 -6.84 0.95
CA PHE A 253 7.69 -7.46 -0.37
C PHE A 253 7.71 -6.35 -1.42
N PHE A 254 8.93 -5.88 -1.76
CA PHE A 254 9.10 -4.99 -2.90
C PHE A 254 8.91 -5.78 -4.17
N SER A 255 7.81 -5.55 -4.87
CA SER A 255 7.49 -6.23 -6.11
C SER A 255 6.64 -5.30 -6.96
N THR A 256 7.17 -4.89 -8.11
CA THR A 256 6.49 -3.96 -9.00
C THR A 256 6.73 -4.33 -10.46
N PHE A 257 5.65 -4.55 -11.19
CA PHE A 257 5.64 -4.96 -12.60
C PHE A 257 4.22 -4.90 -13.15
N TYR A 258 4.07 -4.84 -14.47
CA TYR A 258 2.76 -5.05 -15.12
C TYR A 258 2.31 -6.50 -14.96
N GLY A 259 1.03 -6.70 -14.63
CA GLY A 259 0.47 -8.02 -14.40
C GLY A 259 0.27 -8.83 -15.68
N GLY A 260 -0.39 -9.98 -15.54
CA GLY A 260 -0.69 -10.87 -16.66
C GLY A 260 0.49 -11.69 -17.17
N HIS A 261 0.31 -12.31 -18.34
CA HIS A 261 1.28 -13.26 -18.91
C HIS A 261 1.51 -13.04 -20.42
N ASP A 262 1.08 -11.91 -20.96
CA ASP A 262 1.26 -11.53 -22.36
C ASP A 262 1.45 -10.03 -22.53
N THR A 263 1.85 -9.60 -23.72
CA THR A 263 2.19 -8.20 -24.03
C THR A 263 1.03 -7.23 -23.91
N SER A 264 -0.22 -7.72 -23.95
CA SER A 264 -1.42 -6.87 -23.86
C SER A 264 -1.67 -6.30 -22.45
N TRP A 265 -0.92 -6.75 -21.46
CA TRP A 265 -0.99 -6.25 -20.09
C TRP A 265 -0.04 -5.10 -19.85
N GLY A 266 1.07 -5.07 -20.58
CA GLY A 266 2.12 -4.08 -20.44
C GLY A 266 1.74 -2.72 -21.02
N PRO A 267 2.61 -1.72 -20.80
CA PRO A 267 2.42 -0.39 -21.33
C PRO A 267 2.68 -0.34 -22.83
N ALA A 268 2.07 0.60 -23.53
CA ALA A 268 2.30 0.81 -24.97
C ALA A 268 3.71 1.36 -25.29
N THR A 269 4.29 2.08 -24.35
CA THR A 269 5.65 2.65 -24.43
C THR A 269 6.40 2.42 -23.12
N ASP A 270 7.72 2.57 -23.15
CA ASP A 270 8.55 2.49 -21.94
C ASP A 270 8.03 3.44 -20.86
N GLN A 271 7.89 2.92 -19.64
CA GLN A 271 7.43 3.64 -18.47
C GLN A 271 8.43 3.56 -17.33
N TYR A 272 8.29 4.47 -16.38
CA TYR A 272 9.09 4.50 -15.16
C TYR A 272 8.21 4.78 -13.95
N ALA A 273 8.51 4.17 -12.82
CA ALA A 273 8.00 4.56 -11.52
C ALA A 273 9.15 4.82 -10.56
N TYR A 274 8.94 5.65 -9.56
CA TYR A 274 9.97 6.03 -8.60
C TYR A 274 9.48 5.76 -7.19
N PHE A 275 10.35 5.21 -6.37
CA PHE A 275 10.07 4.83 -4.99
C PHE A 275 11.09 5.47 -4.07
N ALA A 276 10.67 5.98 -2.92
CA ALA A 276 11.54 6.61 -1.94
C ALA A 276 11.01 6.41 -0.52
N HIS A 277 11.88 6.58 0.46
CA HIS A 277 11.55 6.76 1.87
C HIS A 277 10.58 5.72 2.41
N PHE A 278 10.98 4.45 2.39
CA PHE A 278 10.24 3.38 3.05
C PHE A 278 10.42 3.46 4.56
N SER A 279 9.38 3.11 5.29
CA SER A 279 9.45 3.02 6.75
C SER A 279 8.54 1.93 7.28
N LEU A 280 8.93 1.37 8.43
CA LEU A 280 8.16 0.40 9.21
C LEU A 280 7.96 0.91 10.63
N ALA A 281 6.75 0.77 11.16
CA ALA A 281 6.40 1.07 12.54
C ALA A 281 5.37 0.06 13.07
N THR A 282 5.10 0.10 14.38
CA THR A 282 4.03 -0.74 14.97
C THR A 282 2.66 -0.08 14.92
N GLY A 283 2.58 1.20 14.62
CA GLY A 283 1.35 1.96 14.45
C GLY A 283 1.46 2.97 13.32
N VAL A 284 0.40 3.72 13.11
CA VAL A 284 0.24 4.68 12.00
C VAL A 284 1.28 5.78 12.06
N GLN A 285 1.83 6.15 10.90
CA GLN A 285 2.96 7.09 10.77
C GLN A 285 2.60 8.46 10.14
N HIS A 286 1.40 8.63 9.54
CA HIS A 286 1.00 9.89 8.85
C HIS A 286 0.68 11.04 9.76
#